data_958bb6b08931a98b43acc4c5f9513ca3
#
_entry.id   958bb6b08931a98b43acc4c5f9513ca3
#
_cell.length_a   1.000
_cell.length_b   1.000
_cell.length_c   1.000
_cell.angle_alpha   90.00
_cell.angle_beta   90.00
_cell.angle_gamma   90.00
#
_symmetry.space_group_name_H-M   'P 1'
#
loop_
_entity.id
_entity.type
_entity.pdbx_description
1 polymer ?
#
loop_
_entity_poly.entity_id
_entity_poly.type
_entity_poly.pdbx_seq_one_letter_code
_entity_poly.pdbx_strand_id
1 'polypeptide(L)'
;MKKTFSAFLALLIIVSTAVTASERADVDPKILSAFQKEFSFATNAKWEVKGNLTQVNFLLNDQGVIAWYNSDAELVTTARNILYNQLPISVIRTLEKEYAGADFSGITEVNRNNETYYQIRADEKSKKYLLKASPSGNIIVLKKIK
;
A
#
# COMPACT_ATOMS: atom_id res chain seq x y z
N MET A 1 12.60 -72.37 -28.40
CA MET A 1 12.56 -70.93 -28.72
C MET A 1 11.45 -70.26 -27.94
N LYS A 2 11.76 -69.62 -26.81
CA LYS A 2 10.76 -68.89 -26.00
C LYS A 2 11.15 -67.42 -26.02
N LYS A 3 10.36 -66.59 -26.71
CA LYS A 3 10.55 -65.14 -26.80
C LYS A 3 9.89 -64.51 -25.56
N THR A 4 10.68 -64.00 -24.62
CA THR A 4 10.18 -63.21 -23.51
C THR A 4 10.03 -61.79 -23.95
N PHE A 5 8.78 -61.33 -24.00
CA PHE A 5 8.40 -59.94 -24.26
C PHE A 5 8.54 -59.14 -22.94
N SER A 6 9.57 -58.35 -22.84
CA SER A 6 9.75 -57.43 -21.70
C SER A 6 8.93 -56.17 -21.94
N ALA A 7 7.83 -56.02 -21.22
CA ALA A 7 7.03 -54.81 -21.23
C ALA A 7 7.67 -53.73 -20.36
N PHE A 8 8.20 -52.72 -21.02
CA PHE A 8 8.79 -51.54 -20.34
C PHE A 8 7.62 -50.62 -19.98
N LEU A 9 7.20 -50.64 -18.69
CA LEU A 9 6.17 -49.79 -18.15
C LEU A 9 6.80 -48.42 -17.88
N ALA A 10 6.60 -47.49 -18.81
CA ALA A 10 6.99 -46.09 -18.64
C ALA A 10 6.05 -45.41 -17.62
N LEU A 11 6.55 -45.23 -16.40
CA LEU A 11 5.87 -44.46 -15.35
C LEU A 11 5.93 -42.97 -15.68
N LEU A 12 4.82 -42.44 -16.22
CA LEU A 12 4.64 -41.03 -16.51
C LEU A 12 4.43 -40.29 -15.18
N ILE A 13 5.49 -39.69 -14.62
CA ILE A 13 5.37 -38.80 -13.45
C ILE A 13 4.74 -37.50 -13.93
N ILE A 14 3.46 -37.36 -13.73
CA ILE A 14 2.77 -36.07 -13.86
C ILE A 14 3.16 -35.22 -12.68
N VAL A 15 4.16 -34.36 -12.86
CA VAL A 15 4.46 -33.28 -11.92
C VAL A 15 3.34 -32.26 -12.02
N SER A 16 2.31 -32.42 -11.21
CA SER A 16 1.31 -31.37 -10.99
C SER A 16 2.00 -30.22 -10.28
N THR A 17 2.45 -29.23 -11.02
CA THR A 17 2.77 -27.92 -10.46
C THR A 17 1.47 -27.36 -9.90
N ALA A 18 1.31 -27.44 -8.58
CA ALA A 18 0.30 -26.68 -7.87
C ALA A 18 0.63 -25.20 -8.09
N VAL A 19 0.00 -24.61 -9.10
CA VAL A 19 -0.12 -23.17 -9.21
C VAL A 19 -0.94 -22.75 -7.98
N THR A 20 -0.26 -22.27 -6.94
CA THR A 20 -0.94 -21.59 -5.85
C THR A 20 -1.64 -20.39 -6.47
N ALA A 21 -2.93 -20.55 -6.77
CA ALA A 21 -3.81 -19.45 -7.05
C ALA A 21 -3.72 -18.56 -5.81
N SER A 22 -2.98 -17.47 -5.91
CA SER A 22 -3.10 -16.34 -4.97
C SER A 22 -4.60 -16.08 -4.87
N GLU A 23 -5.16 -16.21 -3.65
CA GLU A 23 -6.56 -15.89 -3.41
C GLU A 23 -6.79 -14.48 -3.94
N ARG A 24 -7.33 -14.39 -5.16
CA ARG A 24 -7.93 -13.15 -5.63
C ARG A 24 -9.10 -12.93 -4.70
N ALA A 25 -8.97 -11.98 -3.77
CA ALA A 25 -10.11 -11.44 -3.09
C ALA A 25 -11.21 -11.23 -4.15
N ASP A 26 -12.44 -11.62 -3.84
CA ASP A 26 -13.59 -11.49 -4.74
C ASP A 26 -13.90 -9.99 -4.89
N VAL A 27 -13.14 -9.32 -5.76
CA VAL A 27 -13.21 -7.89 -5.98
C VAL A 27 -14.26 -7.59 -7.03
N ASP A 28 -15.19 -6.68 -6.72
CA ASP A 28 -16.22 -6.25 -7.65
C ASP A 28 -15.58 -5.78 -8.99
N PRO A 29 -16.04 -6.31 -10.14
CA PRO A 29 -15.55 -5.89 -11.46
C PRO A 29 -15.60 -4.39 -11.72
N LYS A 30 -16.53 -3.66 -11.09
CA LYS A 30 -16.61 -2.19 -11.18
C LYS A 30 -15.39 -1.53 -10.55
N ILE A 31 -14.92 -2.04 -9.40
CA ILE A 31 -13.74 -1.54 -8.71
C ILE A 31 -12.49 -1.82 -9.55
N LEU A 32 -12.38 -3.01 -10.13
CA LEU A 32 -11.26 -3.35 -11.04
C LEU A 32 -11.22 -2.41 -12.24
N SER A 33 -12.37 -2.11 -12.85
CA SER A 33 -12.46 -1.17 -13.97
C SER A 33 -12.08 0.26 -13.56
N ALA A 34 -12.56 0.74 -12.40
CA ALA A 34 -12.23 2.06 -11.88
C ALA A 34 -10.72 2.16 -11.63
N PHE A 35 -10.13 1.17 -10.99
CA PHE A 35 -8.70 1.11 -10.73
C PHE A 35 -7.86 1.15 -12.02
N GLN A 36 -8.21 0.32 -13.02
CA GLN A 36 -7.49 0.30 -14.31
C GLN A 36 -7.56 1.65 -15.04
N LYS A 37 -8.70 2.33 -14.96
CA LYS A 37 -8.89 3.65 -15.57
C LYS A 37 -8.04 4.71 -14.88
N GLU A 38 -7.93 4.65 -13.55
CA GLU A 38 -7.27 5.67 -12.74
C GLU A 38 -5.76 5.44 -12.63
N PHE A 39 -5.35 4.18 -12.56
CA PHE A 39 -3.95 3.77 -12.39
C PHE A 39 -3.51 2.83 -13.52
N SER A 40 -3.58 3.28 -14.76
CA SER A 40 -3.30 2.48 -15.96
C SER A 40 -1.87 1.90 -16.01
N PHE A 41 -0.90 2.53 -15.32
CA PHE A 41 0.49 2.07 -15.23
C PHE A 41 0.81 1.34 -13.91
N ALA A 42 -0.21 0.99 -13.13
CA ALA A 42 -0.03 0.25 -11.89
C ALA A 42 0.43 -1.18 -12.17
N THR A 43 1.40 -1.65 -11.38
CA THR A 43 1.90 -3.03 -11.40
C THR A 43 1.80 -3.67 -10.01
N ASN A 44 1.87 -5.01 -9.95
CA ASN A 44 1.88 -5.77 -8.70
C ASN A 44 0.68 -5.50 -7.77
N ALA A 45 -0.50 -5.29 -8.33
CA ALA A 45 -1.71 -5.03 -7.58
C ALA A 45 -2.11 -6.23 -6.70
N LYS A 46 -2.24 -5.99 -5.39
CA LYS A 46 -2.71 -6.95 -4.39
C LYS A 46 -3.96 -6.41 -3.72
N TRP A 47 -5.01 -7.18 -3.72
CA TRP A 47 -6.34 -6.78 -3.29
C TRP A 47 -6.73 -7.37 -1.94
N GLU A 48 -7.46 -6.61 -1.15
CA GLU A 48 -8.02 -7.03 0.13
C GLU A 48 -9.38 -6.36 0.34
N VAL A 49 -10.41 -7.16 0.59
CA VAL A 49 -11.75 -6.63 0.91
C VAL A 49 -11.89 -6.51 2.43
N LYS A 50 -12.22 -5.32 2.92
CA LYS A 50 -12.37 -5.00 4.34
C LYS A 50 -13.73 -4.33 4.60
N GLY A 51 -14.72 -5.15 4.89
CA GLY A 51 -16.11 -4.68 5.07
C GLY A 51 -16.65 -4.05 3.79
N ASN A 52 -16.99 -2.77 3.84
CA ASN A 52 -17.50 -2.00 2.70
C ASN A 52 -16.41 -1.28 1.89
N LEU A 53 -15.14 -1.53 2.22
CA LEU A 53 -14.00 -0.96 1.51
C LEU A 53 -13.18 -2.07 0.86
N THR A 54 -12.70 -1.80 -0.35
CA THR A 54 -11.73 -2.62 -1.04
C THR A 54 -10.40 -1.88 -1.10
N GLN A 55 -9.37 -2.49 -0.53
CA GLN A 55 -8.01 -1.98 -0.54
C GLN A 55 -7.23 -2.61 -1.69
N VAL A 56 -6.42 -1.83 -2.37
CA VAL A 56 -5.41 -2.32 -3.32
C VAL A 56 -4.05 -1.73 -2.96
N ASN A 57 -3.04 -2.60 -2.87
CA ASN A 57 -1.63 -2.22 -2.75
C ASN A 57 -0.97 -2.48 -4.10
N PHE A 58 -0.29 -1.50 -4.66
CA PHE A 58 0.32 -1.60 -5.98
C PHE A 58 1.57 -0.74 -6.09
N LEU A 59 2.32 -0.92 -7.18
CA LEU A 59 3.43 -0.05 -7.54
C LEU A 59 2.99 0.91 -8.64
N LEU A 60 3.30 2.18 -8.48
CA LEU A 60 3.15 3.22 -9.49
C LEU A 60 4.51 3.89 -9.67
N ASN A 61 5.14 3.71 -10.83
CA ASN A 61 6.52 4.17 -11.10
C ASN A 61 7.50 3.72 -9.97
N ASP A 62 7.48 2.43 -9.65
CA ASP A 62 8.28 1.80 -8.59
C ASP A 62 8.01 2.29 -7.16
N GLN A 63 7.05 3.18 -6.98
CA GLN A 63 6.62 3.64 -5.66
C GLN A 63 5.40 2.86 -5.17
N GLY A 64 5.47 2.35 -3.93
CA GLY A 64 4.34 1.69 -3.29
C GLY A 64 3.21 2.68 -2.99
N VAL A 65 2.02 2.35 -3.47
CA VAL A 65 0.79 3.11 -3.25
C VAL A 65 -0.28 2.17 -2.71
N ILE A 66 -1.10 2.67 -1.82
CA ILE A 66 -2.29 2.00 -1.33
C ILE A 66 -3.49 2.85 -1.72
N ALA A 67 -4.51 2.24 -2.30
CA ALA A 67 -5.78 2.90 -2.60
C ALA A 67 -6.95 2.15 -1.96
N TRP A 68 -8.00 2.89 -1.58
CA TRP A 68 -9.24 2.34 -1.05
C TRP A 68 -10.41 2.80 -1.88
N TYR A 69 -11.25 1.85 -2.25
CA TYR A 69 -12.50 2.06 -2.98
C TYR A 69 -13.69 1.71 -2.09
N ASN A 70 -14.78 2.46 -2.23
CA ASN A 70 -16.06 2.10 -1.61
C ASN A 70 -16.82 1.09 -2.51
N SER A 71 -18.01 0.67 -2.05
CA SER A 71 -18.89 -0.24 -2.80
C SER A 71 -19.42 0.32 -4.13
N ASP A 72 -19.38 1.63 -4.30
CA ASP A 72 -19.81 2.31 -5.53
C ASP A 72 -18.67 2.47 -6.53
N ALA A 73 -17.51 1.85 -6.25
CA ALA A 73 -16.27 1.93 -7.02
C ALA A 73 -15.67 3.35 -7.08
N GLU A 74 -15.95 4.18 -6.09
CA GLU A 74 -15.34 5.49 -5.95
C GLU A 74 -14.04 5.38 -5.15
N LEU A 75 -12.98 6.03 -5.61
CA LEU A 75 -11.70 6.16 -4.90
C LEU A 75 -11.86 7.10 -3.71
N VAL A 76 -11.81 6.54 -2.51
CA VAL A 76 -12.00 7.33 -1.27
C VAL A 76 -10.71 7.78 -0.61
N THR A 77 -9.63 7.02 -0.80
CA THR A 77 -8.33 7.36 -0.17
C THR A 77 -7.19 6.78 -0.98
N THR A 78 -6.12 7.54 -1.10
CA THR A 78 -4.80 7.01 -1.49
C THR A 78 -3.78 7.35 -0.42
N ALA A 79 -2.77 6.48 -0.25
CA ALA A 79 -1.65 6.71 0.63
C ALA A 79 -0.35 6.21 -0.01
N ARG A 80 0.74 6.96 0.19
CA ARG A 80 2.08 6.55 -0.23
C ARG A 80 3.12 7.01 0.79
N ASN A 81 4.16 6.23 0.97
CA ASN A 81 5.30 6.66 1.76
C ASN A 81 6.15 7.63 0.96
N ILE A 82 6.58 8.69 1.61
CA ILE A 82 7.44 9.71 1.02
C ILE A 82 8.66 9.95 1.91
N LEU A 83 9.69 10.57 1.33
CA LEU A 83 10.88 11.00 2.07
C LEU A 83 10.63 12.36 2.74
N TYR A 84 11.41 12.67 3.77
CA TYR A 84 11.32 13.94 4.50
C TYR A 84 11.47 15.16 3.56
N ASN A 85 12.40 15.12 2.63
CA ASN A 85 12.64 16.19 1.65
C ASN A 85 11.54 16.34 0.58
N GLN A 86 10.57 15.43 0.56
CA GLN A 86 9.38 15.51 -0.31
C GLN A 86 8.18 16.17 0.39
N LEU A 87 8.30 16.47 1.69
CA LEU A 87 7.29 17.25 2.40
C LEU A 87 7.24 18.70 1.90
N PRO A 88 6.06 19.36 1.95
CA PRO A 88 5.99 20.80 1.73
C PRO A 88 6.93 21.58 2.67
N ILE A 89 7.53 22.63 2.16
CA ILE A 89 8.45 23.50 2.94
C ILE A 89 7.78 24.03 4.20
N SER A 90 6.49 24.37 4.14
CA SER A 90 5.71 24.81 5.31
C SER A 90 5.68 23.75 6.43
N VAL A 91 5.54 22.47 6.07
CA VAL A 91 5.55 21.35 7.03
C VAL A 91 6.95 21.19 7.62
N ILE A 92 7.99 21.17 6.78
CA ILE A 92 9.39 21.05 7.22
C ILE A 92 9.73 22.13 8.23
N ARG A 93 9.43 23.40 7.93
CA ARG A 93 9.70 24.54 8.82
C ARG A 93 9.00 24.41 10.17
N THR A 94 7.76 23.93 10.20
CA THR A 94 7.04 23.73 11.45
C THR A 94 7.65 22.57 12.25
N LEU A 95 8.01 21.46 11.59
CA LEU A 95 8.67 20.33 12.25
C LEU A 95 10.00 20.74 12.88
N GLU A 96 10.84 21.46 12.15
CA GLU A 96 12.13 21.94 12.66
C GLU A 96 12.00 22.93 13.83
N LYS A 97 10.94 23.73 13.83
CA LYS A 97 10.67 24.70 14.91
C LYS A 97 10.08 24.04 16.15
N GLU A 98 9.06 23.19 15.99
CA GLU A 98 8.28 22.68 17.13
C GLU A 98 8.81 21.35 17.68
N TYR A 99 9.54 20.59 16.84
CA TYR A 99 10.12 19.30 17.19
C TYR A 99 11.63 19.28 16.93
N ALA A 100 12.31 20.36 17.28
CA ALA A 100 13.75 20.52 17.07
C ALA A 100 14.55 19.38 17.71
N GLY A 101 15.36 18.67 16.90
CA GLY A 101 16.17 17.54 17.34
C GLY A 101 15.42 16.21 17.42
N ALA A 102 14.19 16.13 16.92
CA ALA A 102 13.51 14.88 16.72
C ALA A 102 13.96 14.18 15.42
N ASP A 103 13.95 12.85 15.43
CA ASP A 103 14.11 12.04 14.22
C ASP A 103 12.73 11.82 13.59
N PHE A 104 12.61 12.11 12.29
CA PHE A 104 11.36 11.93 11.55
C PHE A 104 11.41 10.69 10.68
N SER A 105 10.38 9.83 10.79
CA SER A 105 10.28 8.58 10.04
C SER A 105 8.84 8.21 9.74
N GLY A 106 8.66 7.17 8.87
CA GLY A 106 7.32 6.66 8.55
C GLY A 106 6.40 7.75 8.00
N ILE A 107 6.93 8.58 7.10
CA ILE A 107 6.18 9.69 6.52
C ILE A 107 5.29 9.16 5.42
N THR A 108 3.98 9.37 5.57
CA THR A 108 2.96 8.94 4.63
C THR A 108 2.15 10.15 4.18
N GLU A 109 2.13 10.37 2.88
CA GLU A 109 1.18 11.30 2.26
C GLU A 109 -0.16 10.59 2.06
N VAL A 110 -1.23 11.19 2.51
CA VAL A 110 -2.59 10.65 2.41
C VAL A 110 -3.48 11.68 1.71
N ASN A 111 -4.14 11.22 0.64
CA ASN A 111 -5.23 11.95 -0.01
C ASN A 111 -6.54 11.27 0.34
N ARG A 112 -7.46 12.00 0.94
CA ARG A 112 -8.78 11.51 1.32
C ARG A 112 -9.83 12.58 1.09
N ASN A 113 -10.87 12.26 0.34
CA ASN A 113 -11.97 13.19 0.03
C ASN A 113 -11.47 14.56 -0.49
N ASN A 114 -10.50 14.53 -1.41
CA ASN A 114 -9.83 15.71 -1.98
C ASN A 114 -8.99 16.55 -0.98
N GLU A 115 -8.77 16.05 0.24
CA GLU A 115 -7.88 16.67 1.20
C GLU A 115 -6.56 15.89 1.28
N THR A 116 -5.46 16.61 1.20
CA THR A 116 -4.11 16.05 1.42
C THR A 116 -3.66 16.32 2.85
N TYR A 117 -3.10 15.31 3.50
CA TYR A 117 -2.39 15.47 4.77
C TYR A 117 -1.21 14.49 4.85
N TYR A 118 -0.31 14.76 5.78
CA TYR A 118 0.87 13.94 6.03
C TYR A 118 0.78 13.33 7.42
N GLN A 119 1.00 12.03 7.52
CA GLN A 119 1.24 11.37 8.81
C GLN A 119 2.75 11.21 8.98
N ILE A 120 3.26 11.60 10.15
CA ILE A 120 4.70 11.66 10.41
C ILE A 120 4.95 11.09 11.79
N ARG A 121 5.88 10.14 11.90
CA ARG A 121 6.39 9.72 13.19
C ARG A 121 7.56 10.63 13.58
N ALA A 122 7.47 11.22 14.77
CA ALA A 122 8.53 12.01 15.35
C ALA A 122 9.02 11.35 16.65
N ASP A 123 10.32 11.02 16.70
CA ASP A 123 10.98 10.40 17.85
C ASP A 123 11.88 11.43 18.50
N GLU A 124 11.45 11.96 19.67
CA GLU A 124 12.17 12.93 20.46
C GLU A 124 12.64 12.32 21.78
N LYS A 125 13.93 11.96 21.89
CA LYS A 125 14.54 11.35 23.07
C LYS A 125 13.73 10.19 23.65
N SER A 126 12.91 10.43 24.68
CA SER A 126 12.04 9.43 25.32
C SER A 126 10.57 9.51 24.90
N LYS A 127 10.24 10.38 23.97
CA LYS A 127 8.86 10.63 23.53
C LYS A 127 8.73 10.34 22.06
N LYS A 128 7.67 9.60 21.70
CA LYS A 128 7.34 9.30 20.33
C LYS A 128 5.95 9.82 20.02
N TYR A 129 5.82 10.46 18.88
CA TYR A 129 4.56 11.04 18.43
C TYR A 129 4.17 10.51 17.06
N LEU A 130 2.87 10.34 16.85
CA LEU A 130 2.27 10.29 15.54
C LEU A 130 1.62 11.65 15.28
N LEU A 131 2.14 12.36 14.29
CA LEU A 131 1.69 13.70 13.91
C LEU A 131 0.84 13.63 12.65
N LYS A 132 -0.11 14.57 12.52
CA LYS A 132 -0.80 14.86 11.26
C LYS A 132 -0.50 16.30 10.89
N ALA A 133 0.04 16.50 9.69
CA ALA A 133 0.35 17.81 9.14
C ALA A 133 -0.54 18.11 7.93
N SER A 134 -1.07 19.33 7.83
CA SER A 134 -1.66 19.84 6.60
C SER A 134 -0.58 20.34 5.65
N PRO A 135 -0.83 20.48 4.34
CA PRO A 135 0.14 21.08 3.40
C PRO A 135 0.56 22.50 3.77
N SER A 136 -0.27 23.24 4.50
CA SER A 136 0.03 24.59 5.01
C SER A 136 0.98 24.62 6.21
N GLY A 137 1.34 23.46 6.76
CA GLY A 137 2.24 23.36 7.92
C GLY A 137 1.54 23.35 9.27
N ASN A 138 0.22 23.23 9.32
CA ASN A 138 -0.50 23.04 10.57
C ASN A 138 -0.30 21.61 11.07
N ILE A 139 0.23 21.43 12.29
CA ILE A 139 0.54 20.13 12.86
C ILE A 139 -0.32 19.86 14.11
N ILE A 140 -0.91 18.67 14.16
CA ILE A 140 -1.60 18.17 15.35
C ILE A 140 -1.03 16.82 15.77
N VAL A 141 -1.01 16.57 17.08
CA VAL A 141 -0.62 15.27 17.64
C VAL A 141 -1.82 14.32 17.60
N LEU A 142 -1.74 13.28 16.78
CA LEU A 142 -2.75 12.23 16.73
C LEU A 142 -2.61 11.26 17.92
N LYS A 143 -1.37 10.93 18.26
CA LYS A 143 -1.07 9.95 19.30
C LYS A 143 0.32 10.20 19.90
N LYS A 144 0.42 10.06 21.24
CA LYS A 144 1.69 9.85 21.93
C LYS A 144 1.93 8.34 22.00
N ILE A 145 3.07 7.90 21.46
CA ILE A 145 3.47 6.49 21.49
C ILE A 145 4.40 6.33 22.69
N LYS A 146 4.07 5.42 23.58
CA LYS A 146 4.93 5.09 24.74
C LYS A 146 6.06 4.17 24.32
#